data_b6817441663ec1aa6fd6120c28f8a0df
#
_entry.id   b6817441663ec1aa6fd6120c28f8a0df
#
_cell.length_a   1.000
_cell.length_b   1.000
_cell.length_c   1.000
_cell.angle_alpha   90.00
_cell.angle_beta   90.00
_cell.angle_gamma   90.00
#
_symmetry.space_group_name_H-M   'P 1'
#
loop_
_entity.id
_entity.type
_entity.pdbx_description
1 polymer ?
#
loop_
_entity_poly.entity_id
_entity_poly.type
_entity_poly.pdbx_seq_one_letter_code
_entity_poly.pdbx_strand_id
1 'polypeptide(L)'
;MNKRIKSYILILVSLLVMTETSNALDTIEEYIREFPNQEQVKMMNAWLEKNEKGMFQFTGLVDPSDATVVTPQATVDYGYNWFSISDGPAIVRTPKYDKFFSVSIFDMLHNIPAVIVNPDKPILIKRPGQKVPDGDFAVVELETDQGLVFTRMVVVDNMDEVRELSKSIVMEGGKGDMNRDVQRFSAETEKKAHVVIDALISVVNPDDAFGKVSGDVSFLNLAAGVKLGQLGTPSETVRYGLILTDDDGAPLNGKDTYIITVPAGLYKEGGYYSVTVYGTDNKLLIPNDKKIYDRTTYSSEPNKDGTYTLTLSPSGEGKNGIPTGKDFYGVLRAYVPDPGAVMKVKVEKQ
;
A
#
# COMPACT_ATOMS: atom_id res chain seq x y z
N MET A 1 6.98 -69.71 14.32
CA MET A 1 6.52 -68.31 14.29
C MET A 1 6.65 -67.79 12.86
N ASN A 2 5.52 -67.53 12.23
CA ASN A 2 5.35 -67.49 10.79
C ASN A 2 6.05 -66.28 10.12
N LYS A 3 6.77 -66.55 9.05
CA LYS A 3 7.43 -65.51 8.18
C LYS A 3 6.48 -64.36 7.74
N ARG A 4 5.16 -64.57 7.77
CA ARG A 4 4.17 -63.54 7.44
C ARG A 4 4.02 -62.48 8.51
N ILE A 5 4.26 -62.78 9.79
CA ILE A 5 4.14 -61.77 10.89
C ILE A 5 5.32 -60.80 10.86
N LYS A 6 6.52 -61.23 10.42
CA LYS A 6 7.67 -60.33 10.29
C LYS A 6 7.55 -59.30 9.16
N SER A 7 6.83 -59.65 8.06
CA SER A 7 6.57 -58.70 6.95
C SER A 7 5.59 -57.58 7.34
N TYR A 8 4.57 -57.86 8.16
CA TYR A 8 3.61 -56.82 8.60
C TYR A 8 4.18 -55.84 9.61
N ILE A 9 5.14 -56.30 10.45
CA ILE A 9 5.82 -55.42 11.41
C ILE A 9 6.79 -54.46 10.67
N LEU A 10 7.44 -54.88 9.58
CA LEU A 10 8.32 -54.04 8.79
C LEU A 10 7.52 -52.97 7.98
N ILE A 11 6.33 -53.32 7.51
CA ILE A 11 5.43 -52.38 6.80
C ILE A 11 4.81 -51.36 7.75
N LEU A 12 4.48 -51.77 8.98
CA LEU A 12 3.95 -50.81 9.99
C LEU A 12 5.05 -49.82 10.46
N VAL A 13 6.28 -50.25 10.58
CA VAL A 13 7.39 -49.35 10.97
C VAL A 13 7.76 -48.42 9.84
N SER A 14 7.66 -48.85 8.56
CA SER A 14 7.90 -47.95 7.42
C SER A 14 6.75 -46.97 7.16
N LEU A 15 5.51 -47.24 7.60
CA LEU A 15 4.41 -46.26 7.55
C LEU A 15 4.43 -45.25 8.71
N LEU A 16 5.07 -45.60 9.84
CA LEU A 16 5.23 -44.64 10.96
C LEU A 16 6.40 -43.66 10.79
N VAL A 17 7.32 -43.92 9.86
CA VAL A 17 8.46 -43.05 9.59
C VAL A 17 8.18 -42.04 8.48
N MET A 18 7.02 -42.13 7.79
CA MET A 18 6.65 -41.20 6.72
C MET A 18 5.73 -40.05 7.15
N THR A 19 5.54 -39.81 8.44
CA THR A 19 4.71 -38.68 8.94
C THR A 19 5.49 -37.63 9.72
N GLU A 20 6.82 -37.70 9.71
CA GLU A 20 7.67 -36.63 10.25
C GLU A 20 8.52 -36.01 9.16
N THR A 21 7.88 -35.49 8.12
CA THR A 21 8.57 -34.57 7.20
C THR A 21 7.89 -33.24 7.23
N SER A 22 8.62 -32.29 7.78
CA SER A 22 8.43 -30.84 7.77
C SER A 22 7.44 -30.27 8.79
N ASN A 23 7.64 -30.50 10.08
CA ASN A 23 7.40 -29.45 11.06
C ASN A 23 8.64 -28.54 11.16
N ALA A 24 9.13 -28.07 10.03
CA ALA A 24 10.09 -27.01 10.03
C ALA A 24 9.33 -25.74 10.45
N LEU A 25 9.52 -25.34 11.71
CA LEU A 25 9.37 -23.98 12.18
C LEU A 25 7.93 -23.42 12.19
N ASP A 26 6.97 -24.11 12.84
CA ASP A 26 5.69 -23.51 13.23
C ASP A 26 5.91 -22.57 14.46
N THR A 27 6.66 -21.49 14.26
CA THR A 27 6.96 -20.51 15.29
C THR A 27 6.29 -19.18 15.01
N ILE A 28 6.07 -18.40 16.07
CA ILE A 28 5.53 -17.02 15.94
C ILE A 28 6.45 -16.16 15.07
N GLU A 29 7.77 -16.29 15.21
CA GLU A 29 8.73 -15.53 14.42
C GLU A 29 8.62 -15.85 12.93
N GLU A 30 8.55 -17.14 12.56
CA GLU A 30 8.41 -17.57 11.17
C GLU A 30 7.09 -17.07 10.56
N TYR A 31 5.99 -17.13 11.32
CA TYR A 31 4.73 -16.55 10.86
C TYR A 31 4.86 -15.06 10.56
N ILE A 32 5.47 -14.29 11.48
CA ILE A 32 5.65 -12.84 11.30
C ILE A 32 6.51 -12.54 10.07
N ARG A 33 7.54 -13.33 9.81
CA ARG A 33 8.39 -13.20 8.60
C ARG A 33 7.62 -13.52 7.33
N GLU A 34 6.77 -14.53 7.35
CA GLU A 34 5.96 -14.97 6.20
C GLU A 34 4.71 -14.11 5.99
N PHE A 35 4.26 -13.36 6.99
CA PHE A 35 3.01 -12.60 6.96
C PHE A 35 2.90 -11.64 5.75
N PRO A 36 3.92 -10.86 5.36
CA PRO A 36 3.86 -10.03 4.17
C PRO A 36 3.61 -10.82 2.89
N ASN A 37 4.28 -11.97 2.71
CA ASN A 37 4.07 -12.85 1.55
C ASN A 37 2.65 -13.44 1.54
N GLN A 38 2.14 -13.89 2.69
CA GLN A 38 0.78 -14.43 2.80
C GLN A 38 -0.28 -13.39 2.42
N GLU A 39 -0.15 -12.15 2.91
CA GLU A 39 -1.09 -11.07 2.59
C GLU A 39 -1.00 -10.67 1.10
N GLN A 40 0.20 -10.66 0.50
CA GLN A 40 0.36 -10.42 -0.94
C GLN A 40 -0.28 -11.54 -1.77
N VAL A 41 -0.07 -12.81 -1.42
CA VAL A 41 -0.68 -13.96 -2.11
C VAL A 41 -2.20 -13.94 -1.98
N LYS A 42 -2.72 -13.62 -0.81
CA LYS A 42 -4.15 -13.50 -0.57
C LYS A 42 -4.77 -12.41 -1.44
N MET A 43 -4.15 -11.22 -1.51
CA MET A 43 -4.62 -10.12 -2.36
C MET A 43 -4.52 -10.49 -3.84
N MET A 44 -3.41 -11.08 -4.29
CA MET A 44 -3.21 -11.55 -5.66
C MET A 44 -4.29 -12.54 -6.07
N ASN A 45 -4.54 -13.57 -5.27
CA ASN A 45 -5.52 -14.61 -5.57
C ASN A 45 -6.95 -14.03 -5.64
N ALA A 46 -7.34 -13.20 -4.68
CA ALA A 46 -8.66 -12.54 -4.69
C ALA A 46 -8.85 -11.64 -5.91
N TRP A 47 -7.78 -11.01 -6.40
CA TRP A 47 -7.83 -10.19 -7.60
C TRP A 47 -7.91 -11.06 -8.86
N LEU A 48 -7.15 -12.16 -8.95
CA LEU A 48 -7.15 -13.08 -10.09
C LEU A 48 -8.46 -13.86 -10.28
N GLU A 49 -9.29 -13.99 -9.24
CA GLU A 49 -10.65 -14.55 -9.39
C GLU A 49 -11.52 -13.74 -10.35
N LYS A 50 -11.23 -12.46 -10.56
CA LYS A 50 -12.05 -11.51 -11.34
C LYS A 50 -11.33 -10.93 -12.54
N ASN A 51 -9.99 -11.01 -12.57
CA ASN A 51 -9.17 -10.29 -13.52
C ASN A 51 -8.09 -11.21 -14.13
N GLU A 52 -7.59 -10.82 -15.29
CA GLU A 52 -6.52 -11.55 -15.97
C GLU A 52 -5.13 -11.03 -15.52
N LYS A 53 -4.18 -11.96 -15.32
CA LYS A 53 -2.79 -11.63 -15.05
C LYS A 53 -2.16 -10.81 -16.19
N GLY A 54 -1.28 -9.88 -15.83
CA GLY A 54 -0.60 -9.01 -16.79
C GLY A 54 -1.51 -7.95 -17.41
N MET A 55 -2.73 -7.73 -16.87
CA MET A 55 -3.67 -6.71 -17.33
C MET A 55 -4.02 -5.72 -16.23
N PHE A 56 -4.03 -4.43 -16.55
CA PHE A 56 -4.43 -3.40 -15.59
C PHE A 56 -5.93 -3.35 -15.40
N GLN A 57 -6.33 -3.13 -14.14
CA GLN A 57 -7.69 -2.75 -13.76
C GLN A 57 -7.63 -1.47 -12.95
N PHE A 58 -8.51 -0.53 -13.25
CA PHE A 58 -8.56 0.78 -12.61
C PHE A 58 -9.83 0.90 -11.78
N THR A 59 -9.71 1.44 -10.56
CA THR A 59 -10.84 1.51 -9.61
C THR A 59 -11.73 2.72 -9.82
N GLY A 60 -11.24 3.77 -10.48
CA GLY A 60 -11.83 5.10 -10.37
C GLY A 60 -11.58 5.71 -8.98
N LEU A 61 -12.30 6.77 -8.66
CA LEU A 61 -12.28 7.34 -7.30
C LEU A 61 -12.94 6.36 -6.33
N VAL A 62 -12.37 6.27 -5.13
CA VAL A 62 -12.85 5.35 -4.09
C VAL A 62 -14.23 5.79 -3.61
N ASP A 63 -15.19 4.85 -3.60
CA ASP A 63 -16.48 5.05 -2.97
C ASP A 63 -16.33 5.02 -1.43
N PRO A 64 -16.92 5.97 -0.69
CA PRO A 64 -16.83 6.00 0.77
C PRO A 64 -17.35 4.73 1.48
N SER A 65 -18.17 3.93 0.81
CA SER A 65 -18.69 2.66 1.33
C SER A 65 -17.79 1.46 1.00
N ASP A 66 -16.75 1.65 0.16
CA ASP A 66 -15.83 0.57 -0.21
C ASP A 66 -14.85 0.29 0.94
N ALA A 67 -14.99 -0.89 1.54
CA ALA A 67 -14.15 -1.38 2.64
C ALA A 67 -13.03 -2.31 2.17
N THR A 68 -12.77 -2.40 0.88
CA THR A 68 -11.72 -3.26 0.31
C THR A 68 -10.34 -2.83 0.80
N VAL A 69 -10.11 -1.51 0.91
CA VAL A 69 -8.89 -0.93 1.45
C VAL A 69 -9.26 0.14 2.48
N VAL A 70 -8.65 0.08 3.66
CA VAL A 70 -8.82 1.12 4.68
C VAL A 70 -7.87 2.29 4.42
N THR A 71 -8.27 3.50 4.85
CA THR A 71 -7.50 4.75 4.68
C THR A 71 -7.07 5.06 3.24
N PRO A 72 -7.95 4.89 2.22
CA PRO A 72 -7.60 5.17 0.83
C PRO A 72 -7.40 6.67 0.60
N GLN A 73 -6.61 7.02 -0.42
CA GLN A 73 -6.56 8.40 -0.92
C GLN A 73 -7.84 8.70 -1.71
N ALA A 74 -8.51 9.80 -1.42
CA ALA A 74 -9.83 10.09 -1.99
C ALA A 74 -9.79 10.59 -3.44
N THR A 75 -8.72 11.26 -3.84
CA THR A 75 -8.58 11.92 -5.15
C THR A 75 -7.56 11.23 -6.06
N VAL A 76 -7.49 9.90 -5.99
CA VAL A 76 -6.58 9.10 -6.80
C VAL A 76 -7.35 8.00 -7.52
N ASP A 77 -7.13 7.83 -8.83
CA ASP A 77 -7.46 6.61 -9.55
C ASP A 77 -6.32 5.60 -9.37
N TYR A 78 -6.67 4.43 -8.83
CA TYR A 78 -5.74 3.34 -8.61
C TYR A 78 -5.80 2.33 -9.74
N GLY A 79 -4.62 1.94 -10.25
CA GLY A 79 -4.49 0.84 -11.20
C GLY A 79 -3.73 -0.33 -10.58
N TYR A 80 -4.26 -1.53 -10.74
CA TYR A 80 -3.68 -2.78 -10.26
C TYR A 80 -3.37 -3.70 -11.43
N ASN A 81 -2.18 -4.31 -11.43
CA ASN A 81 -1.82 -5.35 -12.38
C ASN A 81 -0.92 -6.39 -11.69
N TRP A 82 -1.50 -7.54 -11.37
CA TRP A 82 -0.73 -8.70 -10.89
C TRP A 82 -0.13 -9.44 -12.08
N PHE A 83 1.15 -9.73 -11.99
CA PHE A 83 1.92 -10.30 -13.09
C PHE A 83 2.94 -11.35 -12.61
N SER A 84 3.48 -12.12 -13.57
CA SER A 84 4.62 -13.01 -13.32
C SER A 84 5.63 -12.90 -14.46
N ILE A 85 6.89 -12.81 -14.09
CA ILE A 85 8.05 -12.74 -14.98
C ILE A 85 8.83 -14.07 -15.02
N SER A 86 8.19 -15.20 -14.64
CA SER A 86 8.80 -16.53 -14.71
C SER A 86 9.21 -16.91 -16.15
N ASP A 87 8.46 -16.45 -17.16
CA ASP A 87 8.69 -16.75 -18.57
C ASP A 87 9.60 -15.71 -19.27
N GLY A 88 9.97 -14.64 -18.57
CA GLY A 88 10.80 -13.57 -19.10
C GLY A 88 10.39 -12.21 -18.53
N PRO A 89 11.15 -11.14 -18.85
CA PRO A 89 10.89 -9.80 -18.36
C PRO A 89 9.56 -9.26 -18.87
N ALA A 90 8.99 -8.29 -18.13
CA ALA A 90 7.80 -7.55 -18.52
C ALA A 90 8.13 -6.06 -18.71
N ILE A 91 7.41 -5.38 -19.59
CA ILE A 91 7.57 -3.95 -19.85
C ILE A 91 6.27 -3.23 -19.57
N VAL A 92 6.30 -2.23 -18.70
CA VAL A 92 5.17 -1.33 -18.45
C VAL A 92 5.37 -0.05 -19.25
N ARG A 93 4.37 0.30 -20.07
CA ARG A 93 4.30 1.58 -20.77
C ARG A 93 3.24 2.45 -20.14
N THR A 94 3.55 3.74 -20.03
CA THR A 94 2.71 4.73 -19.35
C THR A 94 2.54 5.98 -20.22
N PRO A 95 1.41 6.68 -20.10
CA PRO A 95 1.26 8.00 -20.70
C PRO A 95 2.09 9.06 -19.97
N LYS A 96 2.23 10.21 -20.57
CA LYS A 96 2.65 11.44 -19.86
C LYS A 96 1.42 12.03 -19.17
N TYR A 97 1.63 12.55 -17.97
CA TYR A 97 0.60 13.26 -17.22
C TYR A 97 1.20 14.51 -16.59
N ASP A 98 0.45 15.61 -16.58
CA ASP A 98 0.92 16.93 -16.11
C ASP A 98 0.76 17.12 -14.59
N LYS A 99 0.06 16.18 -13.91
CA LYS A 99 -0.10 16.12 -12.47
C LYS A 99 0.64 14.92 -11.89
N PHE A 100 0.47 14.65 -10.63
CA PHE A 100 1.13 13.51 -9.99
C PHE A 100 0.58 12.17 -10.53
N PHE A 101 1.49 11.39 -11.06
CA PHE A 101 1.28 10.01 -11.45
C PHE A 101 2.46 9.16 -10.97
N SER A 102 2.22 8.07 -10.29
CA SER A 102 3.27 7.17 -9.86
C SER A 102 2.99 5.72 -10.22
N VAL A 103 4.07 4.99 -10.51
CA VAL A 103 4.09 3.55 -10.74
C VAL A 103 4.94 2.91 -9.64
N SER A 104 4.30 2.21 -8.75
CA SER A 104 4.95 1.44 -7.68
C SER A 104 5.03 -0.03 -8.10
N ILE A 105 6.18 -0.65 -7.88
CA ILE A 105 6.40 -2.06 -8.22
C ILE A 105 6.69 -2.79 -6.92
N PHE A 106 5.87 -3.80 -6.63
CA PHE A 106 5.96 -4.65 -5.45
C PHE A 106 6.34 -6.06 -5.84
N ASP A 107 7.17 -6.69 -5.06
CA ASP A 107 7.32 -8.14 -5.11
C ASP A 107 6.41 -8.84 -4.09
N MET A 108 6.47 -10.18 -4.03
CA MET A 108 5.61 -10.96 -3.15
C MET A 108 6.09 -10.96 -1.69
N LEU A 109 7.29 -10.48 -1.40
CA LEU A 109 7.81 -10.28 -0.05
C LEU A 109 7.45 -8.90 0.51
N HIS A 110 6.66 -8.14 -0.26
CA HIS A 110 6.29 -6.75 -0.02
C HIS A 110 7.49 -5.78 -0.07
N ASN A 111 8.57 -6.13 -0.78
CA ASN A 111 9.59 -5.15 -1.16
C ASN A 111 9.04 -4.24 -2.25
N ILE A 112 9.47 -2.99 -2.25
CA ILE A 112 9.08 -1.97 -3.22
C ILE A 112 10.33 -1.42 -3.91
N PRO A 113 10.95 -2.18 -4.83
CA PRO A 113 12.23 -1.80 -5.45
C PRO A 113 12.15 -0.50 -6.22
N ALA A 114 10.97 -0.10 -6.67
CA ALA A 114 10.79 1.17 -7.36
C ALA A 114 9.42 1.81 -7.11
N VAL A 115 9.44 3.13 -6.91
CA VAL A 115 8.29 4.02 -7.08
C VAL A 115 8.74 5.12 -8.05
N ILE A 116 8.24 5.07 -9.28
CA ILE A 116 8.64 5.97 -10.36
C ILE A 116 7.53 7.01 -10.54
N VAL A 117 7.86 8.27 -10.31
CA VAL A 117 6.92 9.38 -10.46
C VAL A 117 7.03 9.94 -11.87
N ASN A 118 5.91 10.12 -12.55
CA ASN A 118 5.80 10.62 -13.92
C ASN A 118 6.83 9.98 -14.86
N PRO A 119 6.76 8.63 -15.09
CA PRO A 119 7.75 7.93 -15.90
C PRO A 119 7.94 8.58 -17.26
N ASP A 120 9.19 8.86 -17.61
CA ASP A 120 9.57 9.46 -18.91
C ASP A 120 9.94 8.41 -19.96
N LYS A 121 10.14 7.16 -19.54
CA LYS A 121 10.46 6.01 -20.38
C LYS A 121 9.80 4.74 -19.88
N PRO A 122 9.69 3.69 -20.73
CA PRO A 122 9.10 2.41 -20.33
C PRO A 122 9.88 1.79 -19.15
N ILE A 123 9.16 1.06 -18.31
CA ILE A 123 9.70 0.40 -17.14
C ILE A 123 9.86 -1.09 -17.46
N LEU A 124 11.09 -1.59 -17.40
CA LEU A 124 11.42 -3.01 -17.57
C LEU A 124 11.52 -3.67 -16.22
N ILE A 125 10.69 -4.69 -16.00
CA ILE A 125 10.67 -5.49 -14.76
C ILE A 125 11.28 -6.85 -15.07
N LYS A 126 12.27 -7.29 -14.29
CA LYS A 126 12.97 -8.55 -14.51
C LYS A 126 13.47 -9.20 -13.22
N ARG A 127 13.86 -10.46 -13.32
CA ARG A 127 14.70 -11.15 -12.31
C ARG A 127 16.17 -10.87 -12.57
N PRO A 128 17.03 -10.96 -11.57
CA PRO A 128 18.47 -11.01 -11.76
C PRO A 128 18.83 -12.07 -12.80
N GLY A 129 19.72 -11.72 -13.74
CA GLY A 129 20.20 -12.65 -14.79
C GLY A 129 19.28 -12.81 -16.01
N GLN A 130 18.04 -12.36 -16.02
CA GLN A 130 17.22 -12.35 -17.23
C GLN A 130 17.77 -11.36 -18.26
N LYS A 131 17.69 -11.73 -19.56
CA LYS A 131 18.15 -10.87 -20.65
C LYS A 131 17.26 -9.64 -20.77
N VAL A 132 17.90 -8.49 -20.93
CA VAL A 132 17.22 -7.23 -21.21
C VAL A 132 17.09 -7.08 -22.72
N PRO A 133 15.89 -6.80 -23.28
CA PRO A 133 15.75 -6.45 -24.69
C PRO A 133 16.45 -5.11 -24.98
N ASP A 134 16.75 -4.88 -26.25
CA ASP A 134 17.33 -3.59 -26.69
C ASP A 134 16.29 -2.46 -26.45
N GLY A 135 16.76 -1.36 -25.88
CA GLY A 135 15.92 -0.18 -25.60
C GLY A 135 16.42 0.65 -24.43
N ASP A 136 15.85 1.83 -24.28
CA ASP A 136 16.07 2.69 -23.11
C ASP A 136 14.93 2.47 -22.10
N PHE A 137 15.24 1.87 -20.96
CA PHE A 137 14.27 1.48 -19.94
C PHE A 137 14.70 1.97 -18.56
N ALA A 138 13.72 2.27 -17.71
CA ALA A 138 13.91 2.24 -16.27
C ALA A 138 13.87 0.77 -15.83
N VAL A 139 15.03 0.21 -15.47
CA VAL A 139 15.13 -1.23 -15.13
C VAL A 139 14.85 -1.44 -13.64
N VAL A 140 13.95 -2.38 -13.33
CA VAL A 140 13.59 -2.77 -11.96
C VAL A 140 13.78 -4.28 -11.81
N GLU A 141 14.57 -4.68 -10.81
CA GLU A 141 14.78 -6.08 -10.48
C GLU A 141 13.91 -6.50 -9.29
N LEU A 142 13.27 -7.68 -9.39
CA LEU A 142 12.47 -8.26 -8.33
C LEU A 142 13.18 -9.46 -7.69
N GLU A 143 12.92 -9.67 -6.40
CA GLU A 143 13.35 -10.86 -5.67
C GLU A 143 12.42 -12.06 -5.89
N THR A 144 11.21 -11.84 -6.46
CA THR A 144 10.23 -12.89 -6.75
C THR A 144 9.76 -12.85 -8.20
N ASP A 145 9.25 -13.97 -8.72
CA ASP A 145 8.74 -14.02 -10.11
C ASP A 145 7.40 -13.31 -10.25
N GLN A 146 6.55 -13.43 -9.23
CA GLN A 146 5.27 -12.72 -9.17
C GLN A 146 5.46 -11.35 -8.54
N GLY A 147 4.60 -10.41 -8.92
CA GLY A 147 4.59 -9.07 -8.36
C GLY A 147 3.32 -8.30 -8.70
N LEU A 148 3.26 -7.09 -8.20
CA LEU A 148 2.18 -6.14 -8.46
C LEU A 148 2.77 -4.85 -9.03
N VAL A 149 2.24 -4.38 -10.15
CA VAL A 149 2.36 -2.97 -10.55
C VAL A 149 1.15 -2.23 -10.04
N PHE A 150 1.39 -1.24 -9.21
CA PHE A 150 0.36 -0.42 -8.59
C PHE A 150 0.53 1.03 -8.99
N THR A 151 -0.46 1.58 -9.70
CA THR A 151 -0.42 2.96 -10.17
C THR A 151 -1.32 3.86 -9.32
N ARG A 152 -0.90 5.12 -9.19
CA ARG A 152 -1.66 6.20 -8.55
C ARG A 152 -1.67 7.39 -9.48
N MET A 153 -2.82 7.79 -10.00
CA MET A 153 -3.00 8.96 -10.85
C MET A 153 -3.94 9.94 -10.15
N VAL A 154 -3.44 11.12 -9.80
CA VAL A 154 -4.26 12.13 -9.10
C VAL A 154 -5.33 12.68 -10.03
N VAL A 155 -6.56 12.75 -9.54
CA VAL A 155 -7.71 13.31 -10.25
C VAL A 155 -7.99 14.71 -9.71
N VAL A 156 -8.05 15.69 -10.59
CA VAL A 156 -8.35 17.10 -10.27
C VAL A 156 -9.43 17.58 -11.23
N ASP A 157 -10.67 17.25 -10.93
CA ASP A 157 -11.85 17.55 -11.77
C ASP A 157 -11.73 17.10 -13.24
N ASN A 158 -10.84 16.10 -13.50
CA ASN A 158 -10.49 15.65 -14.85
C ASN A 158 -10.59 14.11 -14.98
N MET A 159 -11.58 13.49 -14.35
CA MET A 159 -11.72 12.03 -14.32
C MET A 159 -11.82 11.41 -15.72
N ASP A 160 -12.44 12.09 -16.68
CA ASP A 160 -12.57 11.58 -18.05
C ASP A 160 -11.21 11.54 -18.77
N GLU A 161 -10.36 12.56 -18.57
CA GLU A 161 -8.99 12.55 -19.05
C GLU A 161 -8.18 11.42 -18.41
N VAL A 162 -8.28 11.26 -17.08
CA VAL A 162 -7.59 10.19 -16.34
C VAL A 162 -8.00 8.82 -16.86
N ARG A 163 -9.29 8.58 -17.10
CA ARG A 163 -9.78 7.32 -17.70
C ARG A 163 -9.22 7.04 -19.09
N GLU A 164 -9.10 8.07 -19.94
CA GLU A 164 -8.49 7.88 -21.27
C GLU A 164 -6.99 7.59 -21.16
N LEU A 165 -6.28 8.29 -20.30
CA LEU A 165 -4.86 8.05 -20.05
C LEU A 165 -4.63 6.65 -19.46
N SER A 166 -5.47 6.21 -18.53
CA SER A 166 -5.39 4.89 -17.90
C SER A 166 -5.46 3.74 -18.92
N LYS A 167 -6.23 3.90 -20.00
CA LYS A 167 -6.30 2.89 -21.09
C LYS A 167 -4.96 2.69 -21.81
N SER A 168 -4.07 3.66 -21.78
CA SER A 168 -2.74 3.58 -22.39
C SER A 168 -1.66 3.02 -21.45
N ILE A 169 -2.01 2.75 -20.18
CA ILE A 169 -1.14 2.04 -19.25
C ILE A 169 -1.26 0.56 -19.56
N VAL A 170 -0.21 -0.02 -20.13
CA VAL A 170 -0.22 -1.41 -20.60
C VAL A 170 1.03 -2.15 -20.14
N MET A 171 0.93 -3.47 -20.03
CA MET A 171 2.05 -4.38 -19.78
C MET A 171 2.26 -5.31 -20.96
N GLU A 172 3.48 -5.36 -21.48
CA GLU A 172 3.97 -6.35 -22.41
C GLU A 172 4.66 -7.47 -21.62
N GLY A 173 4.30 -8.73 -21.86
CA GLY A 173 4.77 -9.85 -21.02
C GLY A 173 3.99 -9.96 -19.70
N GLY A 174 4.65 -10.47 -18.65
CA GLY A 174 4.04 -10.55 -17.31
C GLY A 174 2.96 -11.63 -17.15
N LYS A 175 2.87 -12.59 -18.06
CA LYS A 175 1.83 -13.64 -18.11
C LYS A 175 2.34 -15.02 -17.69
N GLY A 176 3.48 -15.10 -17.02
CA GLY A 176 4.06 -16.32 -16.49
C GLY A 176 3.23 -17.01 -15.41
N ASP A 177 3.82 -17.96 -14.72
CA ASP A 177 3.14 -18.72 -13.66
C ASP A 177 2.83 -17.82 -12.43
N MET A 178 1.58 -17.82 -12.02
CA MET A 178 1.08 -17.07 -10.85
C MET A 178 1.00 -17.93 -9.59
N ASN A 179 1.27 -19.23 -9.68
CA ASN A 179 1.29 -20.09 -8.51
C ASN A 179 2.42 -19.69 -7.57
N ARG A 180 2.08 -19.51 -6.31
CA ARG A 180 3.04 -19.21 -5.27
C ARG A 180 2.63 -19.92 -3.98
N ASP A 181 3.54 -20.74 -3.50
CA ASP A 181 3.36 -21.44 -2.23
C ASP A 181 3.53 -20.45 -1.07
N VAL A 182 2.71 -20.63 -0.04
CA VAL A 182 2.85 -19.96 1.24
C VAL A 182 3.05 -21.01 2.33
N GLN A 183 3.89 -20.70 3.29
CA GLN A 183 4.07 -21.56 4.44
C GLN A 183 2.76 -21.64 5.25
N ARG A 184 2.39 -22.85 5.68
CA ARG A 184 1.22 -23.08 6.53
C ARG A 184 1.64 -23.11 7.99
N PHE A 185 0.80 -22.55 8.85
CA PHE A 185 0.99 -22.51 10.29
C PHE A 185 -0.22 -23.08 11.01
N SER A 186 -0.05 -23.46 12.28
CA SER A 186 -1.18 -23.81 13.12
C SER A 186 -2.01 -22.56 13.46
N ALA A 187 -3.32 -22.75 13.64
CA ALA A 187 -4.20 -21.65 14.05
C ALA A 187 -3.79 -21.01 15.40
N GLU A 188 -3.11 -21.77 16.27
CA GLU A 188 -2.58 -21.26 17.53
C GLU A 188 -1.39 -20.32 17.29
N THR A 189 -0.45 -20.69 16.40
CA THR A 189 0.69 -19.85 16.02
C THR A 189 0.22 -18.58 15.34
N GLU A 190 -0.69 -18.67 14.37
CA GLU A 190 -1.29 -17.51 13.71
C GLU A 190 -1.91 -16.54 14.70
N LYS A 191 -2.76 -17.03 15.61
CA LYS A 191 -3.42 -16.22 16.62
C LYS A 191 -2.41 -15.48 17.51
N LYS A 192 -1.37 -16.17 17.98
CA LYS A 192 -0.32 -15.57 18.83
C LYS A 192 0.50 -14.54 18.07
N ALA A 193 0.85 -14.84 16.81
CA ALA A 193 1.60 -13.92 15.95
C ALA A 193 0.82 -12.63 15.67
N HIS A 194 -0.50 -12.73 15.42
CA HIS A 194 -1.33 -11.53 15.24
C HIS A 194 -1.36 -10.64 16.50
N VAL A 195 -1.38 -11.22 17.71
CA VAL A 195 -1.26 -10.41 18.95
C VAL A 195 0.04 -9.63 18.98
N VAL A 196 1.16 -10.24 18.55
CA VAL A 196 2.45 -9.56 18.49
C VAL A 196 2.45 -8.46 17.42
N ILE A 197 1.96 -8.76 16.21
CA ILE A 197 1.89 -7.78 15.10
C ILE A 197 1.00 -6.58 15.51
N ASP A 198 -0.16 -6.84 16.12
CA ASP A 198 -1.07 -5.77 16.56
C ASP A 198 -0.42 -4.87 17.64
N ALA A 199 0.37 -5.46 18.56
CA ALA A 199 1.13 -4.69 19.54
C ALA A 199 2.21 -3.81 18.89
N LEU A 200 2.87 -4.31 17.83
CA LEU A 200 3.91 -3.57 17.10
C LEU A 200 3.35 -2.33 16.37
N ILE A 201 2.10 -2.34 15.93
CA ILE A 201 1.45 -1.18 15.25
C ILE A 201 1.55 0.09 16.09
N SER A 202 1.46 -0.03 17.42
CA SER A 202 1.51 1.13 18.33
C SER A 202 2.88 1.75 18.49
N VAL A 203 3.95 1.06 18.08
CA VAL A 203 5.35 1.46 18.30
C VAL A 203 6.16 1.57 17.02
N VAL A 204 5.66 1.04 15.88
CA VAL A 204 6.36 1.16 14.60
C VAL A 204 6.36 2.61 14.13
N ASN A 205 7.52 3.09 13.69
CA ASN A 205 7.58 4.34 12.96
C ASN A 205 7.15 4.08 11.50
N PRO A 206 6.11 4.73 10.99
CA PRO A 206 5.66 4.55 9.59
C PRO A 206 6.76 4.78 8.55
N ASP A 207 7.74 5.64 8.83
CA ASP A 207 8.88 5.92 7.94
C ASP A 207 9.83 4.72 7.81
N ASP A 208 9.81 3.77 8.76
CA ASP A 208 10.67 2.58 8.80
C ASP A 208 9.89 1.28 8.49
N ALA A 209 8.66 1.39 7.96
CA ALA A 209 7.78 0.24 7.77
C ALA A 209 8.01 -0.49 6.44
N PHE A 210 8.49 0.19 5.41
CA PHE A 210 8.60 -0.36 4.05
C PHE A 210 9.98 -0.10 3.46
N GLY A 211 10.55 -1.13 2.81
CA GLY A 211 11.86 -1.09 2.18
C GLY A 211 11.81 -1.44 0.69
N LYS A 212 12.93 -1.26 -0.01
CA LYS A 212 13.07 -1.57 -1.43
C LYS A 212 13.46 -3.02 -1.69
N VAL A 213 14.29 -3.57 -0.82
CA VAL A 213 14.80 -4.95 -0.91
C VAL A 213 14.72 -5.62 0.46
N SER A 214 14.80 -6.94 0.47
CA SER A 214 14.80 -7.71 1.70
C SER A 214 15.95 -7.29 2.62
N GLY A 215 15.61 -6.96 3.85
CA GLY A 215 16.57 -6.50 4.87
C GLY A 215 16.72 -4.99 5.03
N ASP A 216 16.15 -4.17 4.16
CA ASP A 216 16.16 -2.70 4.32
C ASP A 216 15.44 -2.27 5.61
N VAL A 217 14.38 -2.99 5.96
CA VAL A 217 13.64 -2.80 7.20
C VAL A 217 13.57 -4.09 8.00
N SER A 218 13.36 -3.99 9.31
CA SER A 218 13.17 -5.20 10.12
C SER A 218 11.88 -5.92 9.72
N PHE A 219 11.86 -7.25 9.78
CA PHE A 219 10.66 -8.03 9.48
C PHE A 219 9.48 -7.70 10.43
N LEU A 220 9.78 -7.25 11.65
CA LEU A 220 8.76 -6.80 12.60
C LEU A 220 8.10 -5.50 12.14
N ASN A 221 8.89 -4.53 11.68
CA ASN A 221 8.38 -3.27 11.14
C ASN A 221 7.58 -3.50 9.85
N LEU A 222 8.08 -4.36 8.96
CA LEU A 222 7.38 -4.72 7.73
C LEU A 222 6.03 -5.37 8.02
N ALA A 223 5.98 -6.36 8.92
CA ALA A 223 4.73 -7.02 9.30
C ALA A 223 3.72 -6.04 9.91
N ALA A 224 4.17 -5.15 10.82
CA ALA A 224 3.33 -4.11 11.40
C ALA A 224 2.85 -3.11 10.34
N GLY A 225 3.73 -2.70 9.42
CA GLY A 225 3.40 -1.82 8.29
C GLY A 225 2.35 -2.42 7.37
N VAL A 226 2.51 -3.67 6.95
CA VAL A 226 1.54 -4.41 6.12
C VAL A 226 0.20 -4.55 6.84
N LYS A 227 0.20 -4.85 8.14
CA LYS A 227 -1.02 -4.95 8.94
C LYS A 227 -1.74 -3.61 9.11
N LEU A 228 -1.00 -2.52 9.23
CA LEU A 228 -1.53 -1.16 9.37
C LEU A 228 -2.10 -0.63 8.05
N GLY A 229 -1.42 -0.90 6.95
CA GLY A 229 -1.82 -0.42 5.62
C GLY A 229 -1.00 -1.09 4.52
N GLN A 230 -1.52 -2.17 3.95
CA GLN A 230 -0.92 -2.84 2.81
C GLN A 230 -0.75 -1.88 1.62
N LEU A 231 0.29 -2.10 0.80
CA LEU A 231 0.68 -1.23 -0.31
C LEU A 231 1.19 0.17 0.10
N GLY A 232 1.64 0.32 1.36
CA GLY A 232 2.49 1.44 1.74
C GLY A 232 3.81 1.43 0.95
N THR A 233 4.51 2.55 0.95
CA THR A 233 5.75 2.72 0.17
C THR A 233 6.88 3.29 1.05
N PRO A 234 8.15 3.14 0.65
CA PRO A 234 9.28 3.70 1.40
C PRO A 234 9.14 5.20 1.66
N SER A 235 9.60 5.65 2.82
CA SER A 235 9.42 7.03 3.29
C SER A 235 10.06 8.10 2.40
N GLU A 236 11.04 7.75 1.59
CA GLU A 236 11.58 8.66 0.56
C GLU A 236 10.61 8.93 -0.61
N THR A 237 9.54 8.14 -0.74
CA THR A 237 8.53 8.28 -1.80
C THR A 237 7.22 8.86 -1.29
N VAL A 238 6.80 8.46 -0.08
CA VAL A 238 5.64 9.02 0.62
C VAL A 238 5.91 9.03 2.11
N ARG A 239 5.71 10.17 2.77
CA ARG A 239 5.72 10.27 4.23
C ARG A 239 4.32 10.54 4.77
N TYR A 240 4.08 10.06 5.98
CA TYR A 240 2.79 10.12 6.63
C TYR A 240 2.84 10.87 7.95
N GLY A 241 1.81 11.68 8.22
CA GLY A 241 1.56 12.30 9.52
C GLY A 241 0.15 11.96 9.98
N LEU A 242 0.01 11.40 11.18
CA LEU A 242 -1.29 11.13 11.78
C LEU A 242 -1.81 12.35 12.52
N ILE A 243 -3.08 12.68 12.34
CA ILE A 243 -3.80 13.79 12.97
C ILE A 243 -4.89 13.18 13.83
N LEU A 244 -4.55 12.84 15.08
CA LEU A 244 -5.43 12.07 15.99
C LEU A 244 -6.09 12.96 17.05
N THR A 245 -5.45 14.06 17.40
CA THR A 245 -5.86 14.97 18.47
C THR A 245 -5.70 16.42 18.04
N ASP A 246 -6.37 17.31 18.74
CA ASP A 246 -6.03 18.74 18.71
C ASP A 246 -4.73 19.05 19.48
N ASP A 247 -4.33 20.31 19.51
CA ASP A 247 -3.10 20.77 20.17
C ASP A 247 -3.19 20.64 21.71
N ASP A 248 -4.40 20.52 22.29
CA ASP A 248 -4.64 20.25 23.71
C ASP A 248 -4.64 18.77 24.05
N GLY A 249 -4.49 17.89 23.03
CA GLY A 249 -4.45 16.43 23.17
C GLY A 249 -5.81 15.76 23.21
N ALA A 250 -6.92 16.49 22.94
CA ALA A 250 -8.25 15.91 22.88
C ALA A 250 -8.49 15.23 21.53
N PRO A 251 -9.16 14.05 21.50
CA PRO A 251 -9.54 13.38 20.25
C PRO A 251 -10.44 14.25 19.38
N LEU A 252 -10.26 14.16 18.06
CA LEU A 252 -11.07 14.91 17.10
C LEU A 252 -12.49 14.31 17.01
N ASN A 253 -13.47 15.17 17.00
CA ASN A 253 -14.89 14.77 16.93
C ASN A 253 -15.65 15.54 15.84
N GLY A 254 -16.75 14.98 15.37
CA GLY A 254 -17.53 15.54 14.28
C GLY A 254 -18.49 16.67 14.64
N LYS A 255 -18.46 17.16 15.88
CA LYS A 255 -19.36 18.25 16.34
C LYS A 255 -18.65 19.61 16.35
N ASP A 256 -17.32 19.57 16.54
CA ASP A 256 -16.48 20.75 16.68
C ASP A 256 -15.87 21.15 15.33
N THR A 257 -15.38 22.39 15.27
CA THR A 257 -14.62 22.93 14.15
C THR A 257 -13.16 22.99 14.52
N TYR A 258 -12.28 22.57 13.63
CA TYR A 258 -10.82 22.61 13.81
C TYR A 258 -10.17 23.36 12.65
N ILE A 259 -9.20 24.19 12.97
CA ILE A 259 -8.30 24.81 12.00
C ILE A 259 -6.99 24.03 11.99
N ILE A 260 -6.64 23.48 10.83
CA ILE A 260 -5.38 22.80 10.62
C ILE A 260 -4.46 23.69 9.82
N THR A 261 -3.21 23.84 10.30
CA THR A 261 -2.15 24.48 9.53
C THR A 261 -1.19 23.42 9.04
N VAL A 262 -1.20 23.17 7.71
CA VAL A 262 -0.30 22.28 7.02
C VAL A 262 1.01 23.03 6.73
N PRO A 263 2.18 22.52 7.11
CA PRO A 263 3.46 23.21 6.90
C PRO A 263 3.79 23.42 5.41
N ALA A 264 4.58 24.45 5.12
CA ALA A 264 5.23 24.61 3.83
C ALA A 264 6.40 23.62 3.67
N GLY A 265 6.86 23.41 2.43
CA GLY A 265 8.08 22.62 2.16
C GLY A 265 7.95 21.13 2.42
N LEU A 266 6.75 20.56 2.33
CA LEU A 266 6.51 19.14 2.56
C LEU A 266 7.03 18.25 1.43
N TYR A 267 7.08 18.75 0.19
CA TYR A 267 7.37 17.96 -1.00
C TYR A 267 8.23 18.75 -1.99
N LYS A 268 8.96 18.02 -2.84
CA LYS A 268 9.76 18.55 -3.95
C LYS A 268 8.92 18.72 -5.21
N GLU A 269 9.53 19.28 -6.25
CA GLU A 269 8.93 19.38 -7.58
C GLU A 269 8.39 18.01 -8.05
N GLY A 270 7.21 18.02 -8.65
CA GLY A 270 6.48 16.81 -9.05
C GLY A 270 5.73 16.10 -7.93
N GLY A 271 5.91 16.51 -6.67
CA GLY A 271 5.17 16.00 -5.52
C GLY A 271 3.95 16.84 -5.16
N TYR A 272 3.22 16.38 -4.15
CA TYR A 272 2.07 17.10 -3.60
C TYR A 272 1.80 16.64 -2.16
N TYR A 273 0.98 17.39 -1.43
CA TYR A 273 0.43 16.92 -0.16
C TYR A 273 -1.06 16.58 -0.28
N SER A 274 -1.52 15.72 0.62
CA SER A 274 -2.95 15.56 0.89
C SER A 274 -3.23 15.46 2.38
N VAL A 275 -4.37 15.99 2.82
CA VAL A 275 -4.97 15.72 4.12
C VAL A 275 -6.33 15.08 3.86
N THR A 276 -6.47 13.82 4.25
CA THR A 276 -7.71 13.05 4.10
C THR A 276 -8.28 12.74 5.47
N VAL A 277 -9.61 12.82 5.64
CA VAL A 277 -10.30 12.51 6.90
C VAL A 277 -11.05 11.19 6.82
N TYR A 278 -11.03 10.42 7.92
CA TYR A 278 -11.64 9.09 8.03
C TYR A 278 -12.40 8.95 9.34
N GLY A 279 -13.49 8.21 9.32
CA GLY A 279 -14.20 7.85 10.55
C GLY A 279 -13.32 6.95 11.46
N THR A 280 -13.38 7.22 12.76
CA THR A 280 -12.65 6.40 13.75
C THR A 280 -13.21 4.98 13.88
N ASP A 281 -14.50 4.79 13.57
CA ASP A 281 -15.25 3.55 13.70
C ASP A 281 -14.88 2.50 12.63
N ASN A 282 -14.63 2.95 11.39
CA ASN A 282 -14.45 2.05 10.25
C ASN A 282 -13.20 2.32 9.39
N LYS A 283 -12.48 3.43 9.65
CA LYS A 283 -11.29 3.87 8.89
C LYS A 283 -11.58 4.14 7.39
N LEU A 284 -12.84 4.41 7.05
CA LEU A 284 -13.26 4.76 5.70
C LEU A 284 -13.50 6.26 5.56
N LEU A 285 -13.60 6.74 4.32
CA LEU A 285 -13.99 8.11 4.01
C LEU A 285 -15.36 8.43 4.65
N ILE A 286 -15.55 9.65 5.11
CA ILE A 286 -16.82 10.07 5.75
C ILE A 286 -17.79 10.56 4.66
N PRO A 287 -18.88 9.81 4.36
CA PRO A 287 -19.85 10.24 3.35
C PRO A 287 -20.40 11.62 3.65
N ASN A 288 -20.47 12.49 2.65
CA ASN A 288 -21.04 13.82 2.76
C ASN A 288 -21.58 14.31 1.40
N ASP A 289 -22.55 15.22 1.42
CA ASP A 289 -23.24 15.72 0.22
C ASP A 289 -22.33 16.50 -0.72
N LYS A 290 -21.24 17.09 -0.19
CA LYS A 290 -20.26 17.84 -0.97
C LYS A 290 -19.29 16.93 -1.71
N LYS A 291 -19.21 15.64 -1.35
CA LYS A 291 -18.23 14.64 -1.85
C LYS A 291 -16.78 15.11 -1.71
N ILE A 292 -16.50 15.84 -0.63
CA ILE A 292 -15.18 16.35 -0.28
C ILE A 292 -14.67 15.53 0.90
N TYR A 293 -13.61 14.74 0.69
CA TYR A 293 -13.04 13.83 1.69
C TYR A 293 -11.60 14.18 2.06
N ASP A 294 -10.97 15.02 1.22
CA ASP A 294 -9.60 15.48 1.41
C ASP A 294 -9.40 16.91 0.88
N ARG A 295 -8.22 17.43 1.17
CA ARG A 295 -7.63 18.59 0.49
C ARG A 295 -6.19 18.26 0.11
N THR A 296 -5.83 18.70 -1.08
CA THR A 296 -4.52 18.49 -1.67
C THR A 296 -3.92 19.82 -2.14
N THR A 297 -2.67 19.82 -2.55
CA THR A 297 -2.05 20.95 -3.26
C THR A 297 -2.92 21.45 -4.43
N TYR A 298 -3.60 20.52 -5.11
CA TYR A 298 -4.42 20.85 -6.31
C TYR A 298 -5.79 21.41 -5.98
N SER A 299 -6.29 21.18 -4.75
CA SER A 299 -7.64 21.59 -4.31
C SER A 299 -7.63 22.58 -3.15
N SER A 300 -6.47 23.17 -2.82
CA SER A 300 -6.31 24.12 -1.71
C SER A 300 -5.62 25.39 -2.17
N GLU A 301 -6.04 26.50 -1.58
CA GLU A 301 -5.37 27.80 -1.74
C GLU A 301 -4.29 27.96 -0.67
N PRO A 302 -3.01 28.18 -1.04
CA PRO A 302 -1.94 28.39 -0.08
C PRO A 302 -2.08 29.75 0.62
N ASN A 303 -1.45 29.86 1.77
CA ASN A 303 -1.20 31.12 2.44
C ASN A 303 0.02 31.84 1.81
N LYS A 304 0.21 33.12 2.16
CA LYS A 304 1.34 33.92 1.62
C LYS A 304 2.72 33.37 1.98
N ASP A 305 2.81 32.62 3.08
CA ASP A 305 4.03 31.99 3.59
C ASP A 305 4.23 30.56 3.07
N GLY A 306 3.37 30.09 2.15
CA GLY A 306 3.41 28.76 1.57
C GLY A 306 2.81 27.65 2.44
N THR A 307 2.31 27.95 3.63
CA THR A 307 1.51 27.02 4.43
C THR A 307 0.09 26.91 3.86
N TYR A 308 -0.70 25.90 4.33
CA TYR A 308 -2.10 25.79 3.97
C TYR A 308 -2.95 25.76 5.24
N THR A 309 -4.01 26.56 5.24
CA THR A 309 -5.03 26.51 6.29
C THR A 309 -6.19 25.68 5.80
N LEU A 310 -6.55 24.62 6.54
CA LEU A 310 -7.72 23.78 6.28
C LEU A 310 -8.71 23.94 7.42
N THR A 311 -10.01 23.96 7.11
CA THR A 311 -11.08 23.95 8.10
C THR A 311 -11.74 22.57 8.10
N LEU A 312 -11.66 21.85 9.21
CA LEU A 312 -12.39 20.61 9.43
C LEU A 312 -13.62 20.96 10.26
N SER A 313 -14.81 20.80 9.69
CA SER A 313 -16.05 21.17 10.38
C SER A 313 -17.19 20.24 9.99
N PRO A 314 -18.27 20.14 10.79
CA PRO A 314 -19.43 19.29 10.45
C PRO A 314 -19.99 19.56 9.05
N SER A 315 -20.06 20.82 8.64
CA SER A 315 -20.59 21.26 7.34
C SER A 315 -19.53 21.35 6.24
N GLY A 316 -18.25 21.32 6.58
CA GLY A 316 -17.17 21.61 5.64
C GLY A 316 -17.11 23.06 5.18
N GLU A 317 -17.68 23.98 5.95
CA GLU A 317 -17.57 25.42 5.72
C GLU A 317 -16.19 25.92 6.19
N GLY A 318 -15.72 27.01 5.55
CA GLY A 318 -14.44 27.63 5.87
C GLY A 318 -13.38 27.45 4.78
N LYS A 319 -12.19 28.02 5.01
CA LYS A 319 -11.09 28.00 4.04
C LYS A 319 -10.62 26.55 3.83
N ASN A 320 -10.56 26.12 2.57
CA ASN A 320 -10.19 24.75 2.18
C ASN A 320 -10.95 23.70 3.02
N GLY A 321 -12.26 23.87 3.18
CA GLY A 321 -13.08 23.11 4.12
C GLY A 321 -13.20 21.62 3.76
N ILE A 322 -13.21 20.75 4.79
CA ILE A 322 -13.50 19.32 4.68
C ILE A 322 -14.63 18.99 5.66
N PRO A 323 -15.76 18.42 5.19
CA PRO A 323 -16.83 17.96 6.07
C PRO A 323 -16.39 16.79 6.93
N THR A 324 -16.73 16.81 8.24
CA THR A 324 -16.39 15.74 9.18
C THR A 324 -17.63 14.96 9.64
N GLY A 325 -18.59 15.59 10.29
CA GLY A 325 -19.91 15.02 10.61
C GLY A 325 -19.95 13.91 11.66
N LYS A 326 -18.85 13.20 11.93
CA LYS A 326 -18.68 12.18 12.97
C LYS A 326 -17.28 12.18 13.54
N ASP A 327 -17.04 11.42 14.61
CA ASP A 327 -15.68 11.27 15.19
C ASP A 327 -14.72 10.77 14.14
N PHE A 328 -13.57 11.45 14.02
CA PHE A 328 -12.67 11.28 12.91
C PHE A 328 -11.20 11.40 13.32
N TYR A 329 -10.35 10.98 12.42
CA TYR A 329 -8.93 11.29 12.40
C TYR A 329 -8.52 11.70 10.99
N GLY A 330 -7.38 12.38 10.88
CA GLY A 330 -6.81 12.78 9.60
C GLY A 330 -5.50 12.08 9.30
N VAL A 331 -5.16 11.98 8.03
CA VAL A 331 -3.85 11.54 7.56
C VAL A 331 -3.29 12.59 6.61
N LEU A 332 -2.18 13.21 7.02
CA LEU A 332 -1.34 14.01 6.14
C LEU A 332 -0.42 13.08 5.35
N ARG A 333 -0.36 13.26 4.04
CA ARG A 333 0.60 12.59 3.16
C ARG A 333 1.42 13.62 2.40
N ALA A 334 2.72 13.39 2.30
CA ALA A 334 3.61 14.12 1.40
C ALA A 334 4.17 13.14 0.37
N TYR A 335 3.83 13.31 -0.87
CA TYR A 335 4.35 12.53 -2.00
C TYR A 335 5.57 13.23 -2.57
N VAL A 336 6.63 12.50 -2.92
CA VAL A 336 7.97 13.02 -3.24
C VAL A 336 8.45 13.95 -2.11
N PRO A 337 8.49 13.47 -0.86
CA PRO A 337 8.71 14.33 0.28
C PRO A 337 10.06 15.03 0.23
N ASP A 338 10.11 16.25 0.74
CA ASP A 338 11.38 16.88 1.09
C ASP A 338 12.01 16.12 2.25
N PRO A 339 13.32 15.83 2.26
CA PRO A 339 13.99 15.14 3.37
C PRO A 339 13.81 15.84 4.73
N GLY A 340 13.67 17.19 4.71
CA GLY A 340 13.42 17.99 5.89
C GLY A 340 11.93 18.17 6.25
N ALA A 341 11.01 17.51 5.53
CA ALA A 341 9.59 17.69 5.74
C ALA A 341 9.13 17.38 7.17
N VAL A 342 8.46 18.32 7.79
CA VAL A 342 7.86 18.16 9.13
C VAL A 342 6.42 17.67 8.95
N MET A 343 6.17 16.39 9.23
CA MET A 343 4.87 15.75 9.04
C MET A 343 3.87 16.01 10.17
N LYS A 344 4.15 16.95 11.05
CA LYS A 344 3.27 17.37 12.14
C LYS A 344 2.50 18.63 11.74
N VAL A 345 1.20 18.60 11.85
CA VAL A 345 0.31 19.77 11.67
C VAL A 345 -0.02 20.39 13.01
N LYS A 346 -0.36 21.70 12.99
CA LYS A 346 -1.00 22.37 14.10
C LYS A 346 -2.51 22.19 13.96
N VAL A 347 -3.20 21.88 15.08
CA VAL A 347 -4.65 21.61 15.09
C VAL A 347 -5.32 22.41 16.20
N GLU A 348 -5.97 23.48 15.86
CA GLU A 348 -6.63 24.39 16.81
C GLU A 348 -8.15 24.18 16.79
N LYS A 349 -8.72 23.82 17.93
CA LYS A 349 -10.17 23.78 18.12
C LYS A 349 -10.72 25.21 18.21
N GLN A 350 -11.85 25.47 17.54
CA GLN A 350 -12.53 26.77 17.51
C GLN A 350 -13.66 26.83 18.51
#